data_ccbeecf06781f2cbc3a81bafb33d1cbf
#
_entry.id   ccbeecf06781f2cbc3a81bafb33d1cbf
#
_cell.length_a   1.000
_cell.length_b   1.000
_cell.length_c   1.000
_cell.angle_alpha   90.00
_cell.angle_beta   90.00
_cell.angle_gamma   90.00
#
_symmetry.space_group_name_H-M   'P 1'
#
loop_
_entity.id
_entity.type
_entity.pdbx_description
1 polymer ?
#
loop_
_entity_poly.entity_id
_entity_poly.type
_entity_poly.pdbx_seq_one_letter_code
_entity_poly.pdbx_strand_id
1 'polypeptide(L)'
;MKKFLIGLVAGFLLAGMAAVITVFAVARIADRKPAIPASAALVFRLEGGVPELAPVEIPIPMLESQAPVTVLDSWDLLRKAGTDARVKAVVFQPRSVSAGWAKLDQIRSSLLQFKRSGKPLYAFLHNPGAREYYLATAADKIFLTREDLLDLKGLRAEATFYRRTLDKIGVQMEVEYAGKYKNAADSFVRTSLTPESREVLNSILDQIYGHLVETVAQSRKKTPEQVRALIDEGPFLAEQAKTKGLVDGLVYPDEMMNDLKSRLKVKELATLSHRDYLKIPALSLGLDGKERIAIVIGEGAITRGGGGDGFGDEEGIQSGPFIQMLRKVADDATIRGVILRINSPGGDAIASDDILHEVRRLSKKKPLVISMSDLAASGGYFISMSGDPIVAYPNTFTGSIGVIYGKVNLAGLYEKLGFNIEILTRGRNADIDTASRPLSVAGRKKLREGIDFVYRSFLERVAEGRRRKVEEVEPLAQGRVWLGAQAKGNGLVDELGGLDRAIEMIRKKAGIKADEKIRLVRYPAKKSLFELLFNDSDEPSLEALAESARRSAVRVKLGELARQVGLDPAQIPLLPMQGILRVAPYTIEVH
;
A
#
# COMPACT_ATOMS: atom_id res chain seq x y z
N MET A 1 -49.73 31.22 -11.99
CA MET A 1 -48.45 31.12 -11.28
C MET A 1 -48.49 30.17 -10.08
N LYS A 2 -49.35 30.32 -9.06
CA LYS A 2 -49.38 29.41 -7.90
C LYS A 2 -49.55 27.93 -8.22
N LYS A 3 -50.46 27.53 -9.12
CA LYS A 3 -50.68 26.14 -9.53
C LYS A 3 -49.48 25.54 -10.30
N PHE A 4 -48.77 26.37 -11.07
CA PHE A 4 -47.54 25.93 -11.78
C PHE A 4 -46.40 25.71 -10.78
N LEU A 5 -46.22 26.57 -9.80
CA LEU A 5 -45.21 26.42 -8.74
C LEU A 5 -45.46 25.15 -7.88
N ILE A 6 -46.72 24.89 -7.55
CA ILE A 6 -47.12 23.69 -6.79
C ILE A 6 -46.84 22.42 -7.63
N GLY A 7 -47.14 22.44 -8.94
CA GLY A 7 -46.83 21.32 -9.83
C GLY A 7 -45.33 21.08 -9.98
N LEU A 8 -44.54 22.15 -10.06
CA LEU A 8 -43.08 22.08 -10.12
C LEU A 8 -42.48 21.46 -8.84
N VAL A 9 -42.93 21.94 -7.67
CA VAL A 9 -42.49 21.42 -6.37
C VAL A 9 -42.90 19.95 -6.19
N ALA A 10 -44.15 19.61 -6.55
CA ALA A 10 -44.64 18.22 -6.50
C ALA A 10 -43.84 17.31 -7.48
N GLY A 11 -43.52 17.82 -8.67
CA GLY A 11 -42.66 17.07 -9.65
C GLY A 11 -41.25 16.86 -9.12
N PHE A 12 -40.64 17.84 -8.49
CA PHE A 12 -39.32 17.70 -7.84
C PHE A 12 -39.35 16.70 -6.67
N LEU A 13 -40.40 16.76 -5.83
CA LEU A 13 -40.56 15.81 -4.71
C LEU A 13 -40.76 14.36 -5.22
N LEU A 14 -41.56 14.17 -6.27
CA LEU A 14 -41.77 12.86 -6.88
C LEU A 14 -40.51 12.34 -7.55
N ALA A 15 -39.76 13.17 -8.26
CA ALA A 15 -38.47 12.81 -8.87
C ALA A 15 -37.44 12.49 -7.79
N GLY A 16 -37.37 13.26 -6.69
CA GLY A 16 -36.51 12.97 -5.54
C GLY A 16 -36.87 11.66 -4.86
N MET A 17 -38.18 11.41 -4.65
CA MET A 17 -38.66 10.14 -4.09
C MET A 17 -38.35 8.94 -5.00
N ALA A 18 -38.55 9.08 -6.31
CA ALA A 18 -38.20 8.05 -7.30
C ALA A 18 -36.69 7.77 -7.30
N ALA A 19 -35.85 8.80 -7.21
CA ALA A 19 -34.39 8.65 -7.11
C ALA A 19 -34.00 7.90 -5.82
N VAL A 20 -34.57 8.25 -4.68
CA VAL A 20 -34.34 7.57 -3.38
C VAL A 20 -34.78 6.10 -3.45
N ILE A 21 -35.96 5.82 -4.01
CA ILE A 21 -36.46 4.45 -4.18
C ILE A 21 -35.53 3.66 -5.11
N THR A 22 -35.06 4.27 -6.19
CA THR A 22 -34.11 3.64 -7.13
C THR A 22 -32.80 3.32 -6.45
N VAL A 23 -32.22 4.28 -5.70
CA VAL A 23 -30.97 4.07 -4.93
C VAL A 23 -31.17 2.96 -3.89
N PHE A 24 -32.31 2.95 -3.18
CA PHE A 24 -32.62 1.92 -2.19
C PHE A 24 -32.83 0.55 -2.83
N ALA A 25 -33.49 0.48 -3.99
CA ALA A 25 -33.68 -0.77 -4.74
C ALA A 25 -32.34 -1.32 -5.26
N VAL A 26 -31.47 -0.43 -5.80
CA VAL A 26 -30.11 -0.78 -6.26
C VAL A 26 -29.27 -1.27 -5.08
N ALA A 27 -29.30 -0.57 -3.95
CA ALA A 27 -28.57 -0.98 -2.74
C ALA A 27 -29.07 -2.35 -2.23
N ARG A 28 -30.38 -2.62 -2.24
CA ARG A 28 -30.97 -3.92 -1.87
C ARG A 28 -30.55 -5.05 -2.83
N ILE A 29 -30.41 -4.75 -4.13
CA ILE A 29 -29.97 -5.73 -5.12
C ILE A 29 -28.46 -5.99 -4.94
N ALA A 30 -27.67 -4.95 -4.69
CA ALA A 30 -26.23 -5.06 -4.43
C ALA A 30 -25.92 -5.86 -3.13
N ASP A 31 -26.76 -5.75 -2.11
CA ASP A 31 -26.62 -6.43 -0.81
C ASP A 31 -27.11 -7.89 -0.81
N ARG A 32 -27.62 -8.40 -1.95
CA ARG A 32 -28.01 -9.80 -2.05
C ARG A 32 -26.79 -10.70 -1.93
N LYS A 33 -26.81 -11.57 -0.91
CA LYS A 33 -25.80 -12.62 -0.76
C LYS A 33 -25.88 -13.56 -1.97
N PRO A 34 -24.78 -13.72 -2.70
CA PRO A 34 -24.78 -14.63 -3.85
C PRO A 34 -25.00 -16.07 -3.39
N ALA A 35 -25.78 -16.83 -4.18
CA ALA A 35 -25.93 -18.27 -3.97
C ALA A 35 -24.62 -18.97 -4.38
N ILE A 36 -24.00 -19.71 -3.46
CA ILE A 36 -22.79 -20.47 -3.75
C ILE A 36 -23.22 -21.86 -4.22
N PRO A 37 -22.81 -22.28 -5.44
CA PRO A 37 -23.06 -23.64 -5.92
C PRO A 37 -22.43 -24.69 -4.99
N ALA A 38 -23.05 -25.85 -4.85
CA ALA A 38 -22.58 -26.93 -3.98
C ALA A 38 -21.19 -27.48 -4.36
N SER A 39 -20.78 -27.31 -5.62
CA SER A 39 -19.47 -27.67 -6.15
C SER A 39 -18.97 -26.54 -7.05
N ALA A 40 -18.04 -25.75 -6.56
CA ALA A 40 -17.53 -24.58 -7.28
C ALA A 40 -15.98 -24.51 -7.30
N ALA A 41 -15.43 -24.04 -8.42
CA ALA A 41 -14.08 -23.53 -8.51
C ALA A 41 -14.12 -22.00 -8.29
N LEU A 42 -13.44 -21.52 -7.28
CA LEU A 42 -13.30 -20.09 -7.02
C LEU A 42 -12.27 -19.48 -7.99
N VAL A 43 -12.73 -18.61 -8.87
CA VAL A 43 -11.85 -17.85 -9.76
C VAL A 43 -11.42 -16.58 -9.03
N PHE A 44 -10.17 -16.58 -8.57
CA PHE A 44 -9.56 -15.43 -7.93
C PHE A 44 -8.73 -14.64 -8.95
N ARG A 45 -9.29 -13.54 -9.45
CA ARG A 45 -8.59 -12.60 -10.32
C ARG A 45 -7.99 -11.49 -9.47
N LEU A 46 -6.68 -11.30 -9.59
CA LEU A 46 -5.92 -10.21 -8.97
C LEU A 46 -5.37 -9.32 -10.07
N GLU A 47 -5.82 -8.06 -10.12
CA GLU A 47 -5.50 -7.15 -11.22
C GLU A 47 -5.25 -5.73 -10.71
N GLY A 48 -4.24 -5.06 -11.27
CA GLY A 48 -3.89 -3.69 -10.92
C GLY A 48 -3.29 -3.52 -9.54
N GLY A 49 -3.58 -2.39 -8.90
CA GLY A 49 -3.09 -2.07 -7.56
C GLY A 49 -3.71 -2.93 -6.47
N VAL A 50 -2.92 -3.24 -5.43
CA VAL A 50 -3.37 -3.99 -4.26
C VAL A 50 -3.23 -3.11 -3.02
N PRO A 51 -4.22 -2.26 -2.69
CA PRO A 51 -4.16 -1.38 -1.53
C PRO A 51 -4.35 -2.13 -0.20
N GLU A 52 -3.97 -1.50 0.90
CA GLU A 52 -4.33 -1.97 2.26
C GLU A 52 -5.76 -1.55 2.60
N LEU A 53 -6.14 -0.34 2.22
CA LEU A 53 -7.48 0.21 2.40
C LEU A 53 -8.31 0.08 1.12
N ALA A 54 -9.54 -0.40 1.27
CA ALA A 54 -10.47 -0.39 0.16
C ALA A 54 -10.90 1.06 -0.13
N PRO A 55 -10.96 1.47 -1.39
CA PRO A 55 -11.62 2.72 -1.74
C PRO A 55 -13.09 2.68 -1.33
N VAL A 56 -13.71 3.86 -1.26
CA VAL A 56 -15.13 4.00 -0.91
C VAL A 56 -15.98 3.09 -1.80
N GLU A 57 -16.85 2.28 -1.20
CA GLU A 57 -17.77 1.44 -1.95
C GLU A 57 -18.88 2.31 -2.56
N ILE A 58 -18.84 2.46 -3.88
CA ILE A 58 -19.95 3.07 -4.62
C ILE A 58 -20.88 1.92 -5.02
N PRO A 59 -22.15 1.88 -4.53
CA PRO A 59 -23.07 0.77 -4.77
C PRO A 59 -23.70 0.82 -6.18
N ILE A 60 -22.87 1.09 -7.18
CA ILE A 60 -23.24 1.02 -8.59
C ILE A 60 -22.59 -0.24 -9.16
N PRO A 61 -23.36 -1.24 -9.61
CA PRO A 61 -22.84 -2.54 -10.03
C PRO A 61 -21.72 -2.46 -11.08
N MET A 62 -21.76 -1.45 -11.95
CA MET A 62 -20.73 -1.23 -12.98
C MET A 62 -19.41 -0.70 -12.40
N LEU A 63 -19.45 0.06 -11.30
CA LEU A 63 -18.26 0.61 -10.61
C LEU A 63 -17.72 -0.37 -9.54
N GLU A 64 -18.58 -1.16 -8.91
CA GLU A 64 -18.16 -2.28 -8.05
C GLU A 64 -17.25 -3.27 -8.80
N SER A 65 -17.48 -3.44 -10.11
CA SER A 65 -16.68 -4.35 -10.93
C SER A 65 -15.22 -3.90 -11.10
N GLN A 66 -14.88 -2.66 -10.78
CA GLN A 66 -13.55 -2.08 -10.94
C GLN A 66 -12.80 -1.87 -9.60
N ALA A 67 -13.45 -2.06 -8.45
CA ALA A 67 -12.79 -1.87 -7.16
C ALA A 67 -11.63 -2.86 -6.98
N PRO A 68 -10.42 -2.39 -6.61
CA PRO A 68 -9.27 -3.25 -6.40
C PRO A 68 -9.49 -4.17 -5.19
N VAL A 69 -8.93 -5.38 -5.27
CA VAL A 69 -8.92 -6.32 -4.15
C VAL A 69 -7.82 -5.92 -3.18
N THR A 70 -8.15 -5.70 -1.90
CA THR A 70 -7.14 -5.34 -0.90
C THR A 70 -6.32 -6.55 -0.46
N VAL A 71 -5.18 -6.29 0.18
CA VAL A 71 -4.36 -7.34 0.81
C VAL A 71 -5.19 -8.16 1.79
N LEU A 72 -5.98 -7.49 2.65
CA LEU A 72 -6.81 -8.16 3.66
C LEU A 72 -7.98 -8.93 3.04
N ASP A 73 -8.58 -8.42 1.95
CA ASP A 73 -9.62 -9.14 1.21
C ASP A 73 -9.06 -10.43 0.57
N SER A 74 -7.83 -10.37 0.00
CA SER A 74 -7.14 -11.55 -0.54
C SER A 74 -6.89 -12.61 0.52
N TRP A 75 -6.44 -12.19 1.71
CA TRP A 75 -6.23 -13.06 2.85
C TRP A 75 -7.53 -13.72 3.34
N ASP A 76 -8.60 -12.93 3.53
CA ASP A 76 -9.90 -13.43 3.99
C ASP A 76 -10.57 -14.37 2.97
N LEU A 77 -10.49 -14.00 1.67
CA LEU A 77 -10.98 -14.82 0.56
C LEU A 77 -10.38 -16.24 0.60
N LEU A 78 -9.06 -16.34 0.68
CA LEU A 78 -8.35 -17.62 0.63
C LEU A 78 -8.54 -18.44 1.92
N ARG A 79 -8.58 -17.77 3.08
CA ARG A 79 -8.93 -18.40 4.36
C ARG A 79 -10.33 -19.03 4.32
N LYS A 80 -11.32 -18.29 3.82
CA LYS A 80 -12.69 -18.77 3.64
C LYS A 80 -12.75 -19.94 2.66
N ALA A 81 -12.11 -19.80 1.50
CA ALA A 81 -12.09 -20.83 0.47
C ALA A 81 -11.47 -22.15 0.97
N GLY A 82 -10.45 -22.08 1.80
CA GLY A 82 -9.84 -23.27 2.42
C GLY A 82 -10.82 -24.07 3.28
N THR A 83 -11.71 -23.40 4.00
CA THR A 83 -12.65 -24.02 4.96
C THR A 83 -13.98 -24.40 4.32
N ASP A 84 -14.49 -23.62 3.36
CA ASP A 84 -15.81 -23.84 2.76
C ASP A 84 -15.85 -25.10 1.89
N ALA A 85 -16.62 -26.12 2.32
CA ALA A 85 -16.73 -27.40 1.61
C ALA A 85 -17.31 -27.30 0.19
N ARG A 86 -18.03 -26.21 -0.13
CA ARG A 86 -18.60 -25.94 -1.46
C ARG A 86 -17.53 -25.52 -2.46
N VAL A 87 -16.47 -24.83 -1.99
CA VAL A 87 -15.31 -24.47 -2.81
C VAL A 87 -14.40 -25.69 -2.92
N LYS A 88 -14.32 -26.27 -4.12
CA LYS A 88 -13.53 -27.48 -4.39
C LYS A 88 -12.11 -27.17 -4.84
N ALA A 89 -11.87 -26.01 -5.44
CA ALA A 89 -10.57 -25.57 -5.93
C ALA A 89 -10.51 -24.05 -6.04
N VAL A 90 -9.29 -23.51 -6.18
CA VAL A 90 -9.05 -22.11 -6.57
C VAL A 90 -8.34 -22.08 -7.92
N VAL A 91 -8.83 -21.25 -8.83
CA VAL A 91 -8.17 -20.85 -10.08
C VAL A 91 -7.69 -19.43 -9.88
N PHE A 92 -6.39 -19.25 -9.72
CA PHE A 92 -5.76 -17.96 -9.51
C PHE A 92 -5.34 -17.32 -10.82
N GLN A 93 -5.75 -16.09 -11.06
CA GLN A 93 -5.50 -15.34 -12.29
C GLN A 93 -4.87 -13.97 -11.97
N PRO A 94 -3.55 -13.89 -11.75
CA PRO A 94 -2.87 -12.60 -11.62
C PRO A 94 -2.72 -11.95 -13.00
N ARG A 95 -3.02 -10.64 -13.09
CA ARG A 95 -2.92 -9.84 -14.33
C ARG A 95 -2.44 -8.44 -14.03
N SER A 96 -1.35 -8.02 -14.67
CA SER A 96 -0.80 -6.66 -14.54
C SER A 96 -0.79 -6.16 -13.08
N VAL A 97 -0.28 -6.99 -12.16
CA VAL A 97 -0.30 -6.73 -10.72
C VAL A 97 0.67 -5.61 -10.39
N SER A 98 0.15 -4.52 -9.84
CA SER A 98 0.92 -3.37 -9.37
C SER A 98 0.93 -3.36 -7.83
N ALA A 99 1.89 -4.09 -7.24
CA ALA A 99 2.10 -4.20 -5.81
C ALA A 99 3.60 -4.33 -5.52
N GLY A 100 4.03 -3.88 -4.35
CA GLY A 100 5.38 -4.11 -3.89
C GLY A 100 5.60 -5.57 -3.48
N TRP A 101 6.85 -5.95 -3.35
CA TRP A 101 7.23 -7.35 -3.13
C TRP A 101 6.74 -7.93 -1.80
N ALA A 102 6.60 -7.10 -0.75
CA ALA A 102 6.06 -7.58 0.53
C ALA A 102 4.56 -7.91 0.45
N LYS A 103 3.77 -7.14 -0.30
CA LYS A 103 2.37 -7.48 -0.58
C LYS A 103 2.26 -8.75 -1.43
N LEU A 104 3.17 -8.94 -2.40
CA LEU A 104 3.25 -10.20 -3.15
C LEU A 104 3.58 -11.38 -2.23
N ASP A 105 4.52 -11.22 -1.30
CA ASP A 105 4.83 -12.22 -0.26
C ASP A 105 3.59 -12.57 0.57
N GLN A 106 2.79 -11.55 0.98
CA GLN A 106 1.54 -11.76 1.74
C GLN A 106 0.53 -12.58 0.94
N ILE A 107 0.28 -12.21 -0.32
CA ILE A 107 -0.69 -12.89 -1.18
C ILE A 107 -0.21 -14.33 -1.45
N ARG A 108 1.07 -14.51 -1.77
CA ARG A 108 1.66 -15.82 -1.99
C ARG A 108 1.58 -16.71 -0.74
N SER A 109 1.84 -16.14 0.45
CA SER A 109 1.66 -16.84 1.73
C SER A 109 0.22 -17.31 1.93
N SER A 110 -0.76 -16.46 1.61
CA SER A 110 -2.18 -16.81 1.70
C SER A 110 -2.58 -17.92 0.71
N LEU A 111 -2.02 -17.91 -0.51
CA LEU A 111 -2.20 -18.99 -1.50
C LEU A 111 -1.61 -20.32 -0.99
N LEU A 112 -0.41 -20.29 -0.41
CA LEU A 112 0.23 -21.46 0.20
C LEU A 112 -0.56 -21.98 1.41
N GLN A 113 -1.15 -21.09 2.21
CA GLN A 113 -2.00 -21.48 3.33
C GLN A 113 -3.29 -22.14 2.82
N PHE A 114 -3.91 -21.61 1.76
CA PHE A 114 -5.04 -22.28 1.11
C PHE A 114 -4.68 -23.71 0.67
N LYS A 115 -3.50 -23.95 0.08
CA LYS A 115 -3.05 -25.30 -0.33
C LYS A 115 -3.00 -26.30 0.83
N ARG A 116 -2.76 -25.84 2.06
CA ARG A 116 -2.78 -26.72 3.25
C ARG A 116 -4.16 -27.33 3.51
N SER A 117 -5.22 -26.79 2.92
CA SER A 117 -6.56 -27.40 2.95
C SER A 117 -6.67 -28.69 2.12
N GLY A 118 -5.65 -29.03 1.31
CA GLY A 118 -5.64 -30.16 0.38
C GLY A 118 -6.41 -29.93 -0.93
N LYS A 119 -7.02 -28.76 -1.08
CA LYS A 119 -7.77 -28.40 -2.31
C LYS A 119 -6.81 -27.94 -3.41
N PRO A 120 -7.08 -28.28 -4.69
CA PRO A 120 -6.26 -27.85 -5.82
C PRO A 120 -6.20 -26.33 -5.95
N LEU A 121 -4.98 -25.81 -6.22
CA LEU A 121 -4.72 -24.44 -6.61
C LEU A 121 -4.07 -24.43 -8.00
N TYR A 122 -4.77 -23.91 -9.00
CA TYR A 122 -4.25 -23.72 -10.35
C TYR A 122 -3.99 -22.25 -10.61
N ALA A 123 -2.88 -21.93 -11.29
CA ALA A 123 -2.62 -20.61 -11.81
C ALA A 123 -2.84 -20.59 -13.32
N PHE A 124 -3.63 -19.65 -13.79
CA PHE A 124 -3.84 -19.39 -15.20
C PHE A 124 -3.34 -18.00 -15.54
N LEU A 125 -2.26 -17.95 -16.28
CA LEU A 125 -1.54 -16.74 -16.60
C LEU A 125 -1.91 -16.21 -17.99
N HIS A 126 -1.82 -14.90 -18.14
CA HIS A 126 -1.99 -14.22 -19.40
C HIS A 126 -1.05 -13.02 -19.45
N ASN A 127 -0.09 -13.04 -20.37
CA ASN A 127 1.00 -12.08 -20.50
C ASN A 127 1.68 -11.75 -19.16
N PRO A 128 2.16 -12.78 -18.40
CA PRO A 128 2.70 -12.58 -17.06
C PRO A 128 4.11 -12.02 -17.11
N GLY A 129 4.37 -11.04 -16.24
CA GLY A 129 5.71 -10.62 -15.85
C GLY A 129 6.24 -11.38 -14.63
N ALA A 130 7.36 -10.91 -14.08
CA ALA A 130 8.01 -11.54 -12.94
C ALA A 130 7.10 -11.60 -11.69
N ARG A 131 6.27 -10.57 -11.44
CA ARG A 131 5.35 -10.50 -10.29
C ARG A 131 4.25 -11.55 -10.38
N GLU A 132 3.58 -11.65 -11.51
CA GLU A 132 2.51 -12.63 -11.76
C GLU A 132 3.07 -14.05 -11.70
N TYR A 133 4.25 -14.27 -12.28
CA TYR A 133 4.91 -15.57 -12.25
C TYR A 133 5.32 -15.94 -10.82
N TYR A 134 5.90 -15.00 -10.06
CA TYR A 134 6.22 -15.20 -8.65
C TYR A 134 5.00 -15.67 -7.84
N LEU A 135 3.85 -15.03 -8.01
CA LEU A 135 2.60 -15.44 -7.35
C LEU A 135 2.13 -16.81 -7.82
N ALA A 136 2.22 -17.09 -9.13
CA ALA A 136 1.80 -18.35 -9.72
C ALA A 136 2.64 -19.54 -9.22
N THR A 137 3.89 -19.31 -8.77
CA THR A 137 4.72 -20.37 -8.18
C THR A 137 4.14 -21.00 -6.91
N ALA A 138 3.11 -20.40 -6.30
CA ALA A 138 2.36 -21.01 -5.21
C ALA A 138 1.44 -22.13 -5.67
N ALA A 139 1.05 -22.16 -6.95
CA ALA A 139 0.05 -23.10 -7.49
C ALA A 139 0.59 -24.55 -7.61
N ASP A 140 -0.33 -25.50 -7.75
CA ASP A 140 -0.01 -26.90 -8.04
C ASP A 140 0.34 -27.08 -9.52
N LYS A 141 -0.38 -26.33 -10.39
CA LYS A 141 -0.12 -26.27 -11.83
C LYS A 141 -0.18 -24.82 -12.30
N ILE A 142 0.71 -24.47 -13.22
CA ILE A 142 0.80 -23.18 -13.87
C ILE A 142 0.51 -23.37 -15.35
N PHE A 143 -0.49 -22.64 -15.86
CA PHE A 143 -0.90 -22.69 -17.26
C PHE A 143 -0.74 -21.35 -17.95
N LEU A 144 -0.39 -21.39 -19.24
CA LEU A 144 -0.41 -20.29 -20.20
C LEU A 144 -1.33 -20.63 -21.37
N THR A 145 -1.76 -19.65 -22.14
CA THR A 145 -2.33 -19.86 -23.47
C THR A 145 -1.22 -20.12 -24.49
N ARG A 146 -1.57 -20.70 -25.67
CA ARG A 146 -0.58 -21.18 -26.65
C ARG A 146 0.21 -20.04 -27.32
N GLU A 147 -0.46 -18.90 -27.55
CA GLU A 147 0.12 -17.71 -28.21
C GLU A 147 0.60 -16.66 -27.19
N ASP A 148 0.91 -17.07 -25.97
CA ASP A 148 1.26 -16.17 -24.88
C ASP A 148 2.79 -16.03 -24.70
N LEU A 149 3.19 -15.08 -23.88
CA LEU A 149 4.58 -14.77 -23.56
C LEU A 149 4.75 -14.77 -22.03
N LEU A 150 5.79 -15.45 -21.54
CA LEU A 150 6.27 -15.31 -20.15
C LEU A 150 7.41 -14.29 -20.11
N ASP A 151 7.15 -13.08 -19.63
CA ASP A 151 8.15 -12.00 -19.51
C ASP A 151 8.98 -12.13 -18.22
N LEU A 152 9.74 -13.22 -18.12
CA LEU A 152 10.67 -13.52 -17.03
C LEU A 152 12.10 -13.29 -17.50
N LYS A 153 12.61 -12.06 -17.40
CA LYS A 153 13.91 -11.59 -17.92
C LYS A 153 14.78 -10.87 -16.89
N GLY A 154 14.46 -11.00 -15.62
CA GLY A 154 15.16 -10.35 -14.51
C GLY A 154 14.43 -9.12 -13.98
N LEU A 155 15.11 -8.37 -13.13
CA LEU A 155 14.60 -7.20 -12.45
C LEU A 155 15.42 -5.97 -12.84
N ARG A 156 14.78 -4.81 -12.90
CA ARG A 156 15.37 -3.54 -13.25
C ARG A 156 14.90 -2.45 -12.28
N ALA A 157 15.82 -1.62 -11.81
CA ALA A 157 15.50 -0.38 -11.11
C ALA A 157 15.93 0.81 -11.97
N GLU A 158 15.05 1.77 -12.17
CA GLU A 158 15.32 3.00 -12.88
C GLU A 158 15.19 4.19 -11.92
N ALA A 159 16.15 5.10 -11.95
CA ALA A 159 16.13 6.34 -11.20
C ALA A 159 16.11 7.52 -12.16
N THR A 160 15.04 8.30 -12.12
CA THR A 160 14.88 9.48 -12.99
C THR A 160 15.28 10.74 -12.24
N PHE A 161 16.01 11.63 -12.92
CA PHE A 161 16.51 12.89 -12.37
C PHE A 161 15.94 14.08 -13.13
N TYR A 162 15.23 14.96 -12.43
CA TYR A 162 14.53 16.12 -13.01
C TYR A 162 15.29 17.43 -12.89
N ARG A 163 16.48 17.46 -12.26
CA ARG A 163 17.29 18.67 -12.02
C ARG A 163 17.42 19.53 -13.28
N ARG A 164 17.85 18.93 -14.39
CA ARG A 164 18.04 19.68 -15.66
C ARG A 164 16.73 20.22 -16.23
N THR A 165 15.61 19.54 -16.04
CA THR A 165 14.29 19.98 -16.47
C THR A 165 13.85 21.20 -15.66
N LEU A 166 14.03 21.14 -14.34
CA LEU A 166 13.72 22.25 -13.43
C LEU A 166 14.60 23.47 -13.71
N ASP A 167 15.89 23.28 -13.93
CA ASP A 167 16.83 24.37 -14.29
C ASP A 167 16.40 25.08 -15.59
N LYS A 168 15.92 24.33 -16.62
CA LYS A 168 15.42 24.91 -17.86
C LYS A 168 14.22 25.84 -17.67
N ILE A 169 13.35 25.58 -16.72
CA ILE A 169 12.20 26.44 -16.42
C ILE A 169 12.49 27.47 -15.33
N GLY A 170 13.72 27.48 -14.77
CA GLY A 170 14.12 28.44 -13.75
C GLY A 170 13.65 28.08 -12.34
N VAL A 171 13.33 26.81 -12.09
CA VAL A 171 12.95 26.28 -10.78
C VAL A 171 14.13 25.55 -10.15
N GLN A 172 14.40 25.81 -8.88
CA GLN A 172 15.44 25.11 -8.13
C GLN A 172 14.87 24.52 -6.85
N MET A 173 15.29 23.31 -6.52
CA MET A 173 15.01 22.71 -5.21
C MET A 173 16.22 22.94 -4.30
N GLU A 174 15.98 23.55 -3.16
CA GLU A 174 16.97 23.70 -2.08
C GLU A 174 16.67 22.68 -1.01
N VAL A 175 17.65 21.83 -0.69
CA VAL A 175 17.47 20.70 0.21
C VAL A 175 18.56 20.68 1.27
N GLU A 176 18.16 20.48 2.52
CA GLU A 176 19.03 20.15 3.63
C GLU A 176 18.58 18.80 4.22
N TYR A 177 19.52 17.96 4.63
CA TYR A 177 19.21 16.64 5.17
C TYR A 177 20.17 16.19 6.26
N ALA A 178 19.70 15.35 7.16
CA ALA A 178 20.54 14.61 8.11
C ALA A 178 20.56 13.12 7.73
N GLY A 179 21.77 12.59 7.54
CA GLY A 179 22.03 11.23 7.13
C GLY A 179 22.51 11.09 5.68
N LYS A 180 23.66 10.43 5.47
CA LYS A 180 24.33 10.31 4.16
C LYS A 180 23.55 9.50 3.11
N TYR A 181 22.59 8.67 3.56
CA TYR A 181 21.70 7.90 2.69
C TYR A 181 20.31 8.54 2.55
N LYS A 182 20.07 9.74 3.13
CA LYS A 182 18.75 10.41 3.05
C LYS A 182 18.61 11.16 1.73
N ASN A 183 18.34 10.43 0.68
CA ASN A 183 18.38 10.85 -0.72
C ASN A 183 16.98 11.05 -1.36
N ALA A 184 15.93 11.25 -0.56
CA ALA A 184 14.55 11.40 -1.04
C ALA A 184 14.36 12.54 -2.06
N ALA A 185 15.18 13.60 -2.01
CA ALA A 185 15.11 14.70 -2.95
C ALA A 185 16.16 14.64 -4.08
N ASP A 186 16.99 13.61 -4.14
CA ASP A 186 18.08 13.51 -5.12
C ASP A 186 17.56 13.61 -6.57
N SER A 187 16.39 13.09 -6.86
CA SER A 187 15.74 13.20 -8.18
C SER A 187 15.58 14.67 -8.65
N PHE A 188 15.44 15.61 -7.72
CA PHE A 188 15.20 17.02 -8.02
C PHE A 188 16.48 17.88 -7.95
N VAL A 189 17.50 17.44 -7.20
CA VAL A 189 18.70 18.23 -6.94
C VAL A 189 19.96 17.68 -7.60
N ARG A 190 19.90 16.45 -8.13
CA ARG A 190 21.02 15.76 -8.78
C ARG A 190 20.72 15.37 -10.21
N THR A 191 21.73 14.89 -10.93
CA THR A 191 21.62 14.38 -12.30
C THR A 191 22.01 12.90 -12.42
N SER A 192 22.41 12.28 -11.30
CA SER A 192 22.82 10.88 -11.23
C SER A 192 22.77 10.36 -9.79
N LEU A 193 22.81 9.04 -9.62
CA LEU A 193 22.90 8.40 -8.31
C LEU A 193 24.22 8.73 -7.61
N THR A 194 24.15 8.96 -6.30
CA THR A 194 25.33 8.97 -5.44
C THR A 194 25.89 7.55 -5.23
N PRO A 195 27.13 7.39 -4.77
CA PRO A 195 27.65 6.07 -4.38
C PRO A 195 26.78 5.38 -3.33
N GLU A 196 26.30 6.11 -2.32
CA GLU A 196 25.43 5.61 -1.26
C GLU A 196 24.07 5.17 -1.79
N SER A 197 23.47 5.96 -2.70
CA SER A 197 22.20 5.60 -3.34
C SER A 197 22.35 4.33 -4.18
N ARG A 198 23.46 4.21 -4.92
CA ARG A 198 23.77 3.03 -5.72
C ARG A 198 24.00 1.80 -4.86
N GLU A 199 24.71 1.91 -3.73
CA GLU A 199 24.91 0.84 -2.76
C GLU A 199 23.56 0.30 -2.26
N VAL A 200 22.66 1.18 -1.82
CA VAL A 200 21.34 0.78 -1.31
C VAL A 200 20.50 0.11 -2.38
N LEU A 201 20.44 0.70 -3.60
CA LEU A 201 19.65 0.15 -4.69
C LEU A 201 20.14 -1.24 -5.14
N ASN A 202 21.45 -1.45 -5.25
CA ASN A 202 22.01 -2.77 -5.55
C ASN A 202 21.67 -3.78 -4.45
N SER A 203 21.85 -3.41 -3.18
CA SER A 203 21.49 -4.28 -2.05
C SER A 203 20.02 -4.70 -2.05
N ILE A 204 19.12 -3.79 -2.44
CA ILE A 204 17.68 -4.06 -2.59
C ILE A 204 17.42 -5.01 -3.77
N LEU A 205 18.00 -4.70 -4.95
CA LEU A 205 17.84 -5.53 -6.14
C LEU A 205 18.36 -6.94 -5.91
N ASP A 206 19.55 -7.09 -5.33
CA ASP A 206 20.17 -8.39 -5.05
C ASP A 206 19.30 -9.25 -4.14
N GLN A 207 18.72 -8.65 -3.08
CA GLN A 207 17.85 -9.40 -2.17
C GLN A 207 16.54 -9.82 -2.84
N ILE A 208 15.86 -8.91 -3.55
CA ILE A 208 14.59 -9.21 -4.22
C ILE A 208 14.82 -10.24 -5.34
N TYR A 209 15.89 -10.08 -6.13
CA TYR A 209 16.25 -11.02 -7.18
C TYR A 209 16.59 -12.40 -6.62
N GLY A 210 17.40 -12.46 -5.57
CA GLY A 210 17.70 -13.69 -4.86
C GLY A 210 16.46 -14.40 -4.36
N HIS A 211 15.54 -13.66 -3.73
CA HIS A 211 14.25 -14.19 -3.25
C HIS A 211 13.36 -14.73 -4.39
N LEU A 212 13.29 -14.03 -5.51
CA LEU A 212 12.59 -14.50 -6.72
C LEU A 212 13.21 -15.81 -7.24
N VAL A 213 14.54 -15.85 -7.41
CA VAL A 213 15.27 -17.02 -7.89
C VAL A 213 15.05 -18.23 -6.99
N GLU A 214 15.20 -18.09 -5.70
CA GLU A 214 14.99 -19.18 -4.72
C GLU A 214 13.55 -19.69 -4.74
N THR A 215 12.57 -18.76 -4.83
CA THR A 215 11.16 -19.12 -4.88
C THR A 215 10.81 -19.90 -6.14
N VAL A 216 11.31 -19.49 -7.29
CA VAL A 216 11.14 -20.22 -8.56
C VAL A 216 11.84 -21.56 -8.51
N ALA A 217 13.08 -21.62 -7.99
CA ALA A 217 13.86 -22.84 -7.87
C ALA A 217 13.11 -23.90 -7.04
N GLN A 218 12.60 -23.53 -5.88
CA GLN A 218 11.79 -24.42 -5.05
C GLN A 218 10.52 -24.89 -5.74
N SER A 219 9.77 -23.97 -6.36
CA SER A 219 8.51 -24.30 -7.03
C SER A 219 8.70 -25.21 -8.24
N ARG A 220 9.73 -24.96 -9.04
CA ARG A 220 9.98 -25.66 -10.31
C ARG A 220 10.99 -26.80 -10.17
N LYS A 221 11.43 -27.14 -8.94
CA LYS A 221 12.39 -28.19 -8.62
C LYS A 221 13.70 -28.05 -9.42
N LYS A 222 14.21 -26.83 -9.47
CA LYS A 222 15.46 -26.45 -10.13
C LYS A 222 16.47 -25.94 -9.09
N THR A 223 17.76 -25.85 -9.49
CA THR A 223 18.73 -25.14 -8.65
C THR A 223 18.63 -23.62 -8.87
N PRO A 224 19.06 -22.79 -7.92
CA PRO A 224 19.15 -21.35 -8.12
C PRO A 224 19.95 -20.93 -9.36
N GLU A 225 21.05 -21.65 -9.66
CA GLU A 225 21.90 -21.40 -10.83
C GLU A 225 21.15 -21.69 -12.14
N GLN A 226 20.37 -22.78 -12.18
CA GLN A 226 19.53 -23.09 -13.34
C GLN A 226 18.47 -22.02 -13.56
N VAL A 227 17.88 -21.49 -12.48
CA VAL A 227 16.88 -20.41 -12.59
C VAL A 227 17.52 -19.11 -13.07
N ARG A 228 18.73 -18.76 -12.58
CA ARG A 228 19.47 -17.59 -13.07
C ARG A 228 19.74 -17.69 -14.56
N ALA A 229 20.25 -18.83 -15.01
CA ALA A 229 20.50 -19.09 -16.44
C ALA A 229 19.20 -18.97 -17.28
N LEU A 230 18.07 -19.47 -16.76
CA LEU A 230 16.78 -19.31 -17.44
C LEU A 230 16.36 -17.84 -17.51
N ILE A 231 16.48 -17.08 -16.43
CA ILE A 231 16.14 -15.65 -16.42
C ILE A 231 16.98 -14.86 -17.45
N ASP A 232 18.26 -15.21 -17.59
CA ASP A 232 19.16 -14.60 -18.58
C ASP A 232 18.79 -14.94 -20.04
N GLU A 233 18.06 -16.05 -20.27
CA GLU A 233 17.52 -16.42 -21.59
C GLU A 233 16.16 -15.79 -21.90
N GLY A 234 15.46 -15.26 -20.89
CA GLY A 234 14.11 -14.66 -21.05
C GLY A 234 14.09 -13.40 -21.92
N PRO A 235 12.91 -12.98 -22.38
CA PRO A 235 11.57 -13.55 -22.18
C PRO A 235 11.32 -14.82 -23.01
N PHE A 236 10.26 -15.58 -22.68
CA PHE A 236 9.98 -16.89 -23.29
C PHE A 236 8.64 -16.89 -24.03
N LEU A 237 8.63 -17.41 -25.24
CA LEU A 237 7.39 -17.84 -25.90
C LEU A 237 6.77 -19.00 -25.10
N ALA A 238 5.46 -19.17 -25.19
CA ALA A 238 4.73 -20.17 -24.41
C ALA A 238 5.33 -21.60 -24.52
N GLU A 239 5.63 -22.07 -25.74
CA GLU A 239 6.25 -23.38 -25.97
C GLU A 239 7.64 -23.49 -25.34
N GLN A 240 8.43 -22.42 -25.36
CA GLN A 240 9.73 -22.38 -24.68
C GLN A 240 9.57 -22.48 -23.17
N ALA A 241 8.61 -21.71 -22.59
CA ALA A 241 8.33 -21.75 -21.16
C ALA A 241 7.92 -23.16 -20.71
N LYS A 242 7.10 -23.86 -21.50
CA LYS A 242 6.70 -25.24 -21.24
C LYS A 242 7.88 -26.21 -21.35
N THR A 243 8.63 -26.15 -22.44
CA THR A 243 9.80 -27.03 -22.67
C THR A 243 10.85 -26.88 -21.58
N LYS A 244 11.07 -25.64 -21.09
CA LYS A 244 12.01 -25.34 -20.00
C LYS A 244 11.43 -25.67 -18.62
N GLY A 245 10.18 -26.12 -18.53
CA GLY A 245 9.50 -26.51 -17.29
C GLY A 245 9.15 -25.32 -16.40
N LEU A 246 9.00 -24.14 -16.96
CA LEU A 246 8.51 -22.95 -16.25
C LEU A 246 6.99 -22.97 -16.07
N VAL A 247 6.26 -23.60 -16.99
CA VAL A 247 4.81 -23.83 -16.90
C VAL A 247 4.49 -25.32 -17.12
N ASP A 248 3.34 -25.76 -16.65
CA ASP A 248 2.92 -27.17 -16.66
C ASP A 248 2.09 -27.53 -17.90
N GLY A 249 1.53 -26.55 -18.58
CA GLY A 249 0.74 -26.77 -19.79
C GLY A 249 0.36 -25.48 -20.52
N LEU A 250 0.06 -25.68 -21.81
CA LEU A 250 -0.48 -24.63 -22.67
C LEU A 250 -1.90 -25.01 -23.01
N VAL A 251 -2.87 -24.31 -22.42
CA VAL A 251 -4.28 -24.67 -22.47
C VAL A 251 -5.16 -23.41 -22.59
N TYR A 252 -6.37 -23.58 -23.10
CA TYR A 252 -7.42 -22.59 -22.98
C TYR A 252 -8.19 -22.73 -21.66
N PRO A 253 -8.96 -21.73 -21.21
CA PRO A 253 -9.68 -21.78 -19.94
C PRO A 253 -10.60 -22.99 -19.77
N ASP A 254 -11.27 -23.42 -20.83
CA ASP A 254 -12.14 -24.60 -20.83
C ASP A 254 -11.37 -25.91 -20.68
N GLU A 255 -10.21 -26.04 -21.34
CA GLU A 255 -9.30 -27.19 -21.23
C GLU A 255 -8.76 -27.29 -19.78
N MET A 256 -8.34 -26.19 -19.19
CA MET A 256 -7.91 -26.14 -17.79
C MET A 256 -9.04 -26.56 -16.84
N MET A 257 -10.27 -26.07 -17.06
CA MET A 257 -11.41 -26.46 -16.24
C MET A 257 -11.74 -27.94 -16.38
N ASN A 258 -11.56 -28.55 -17.57
CA ASN A 258 -11.73 -29.99 -17.78
C ASN A 258 -10.64 -30.80 -17.07
N ASP A 259 -9.36 -30.36 -17.07
CA ASP A 259 -8.30 -30.96 -16.26
C ASP A 259 -8.65 -30.91 -14.76
N LEU A 260 -9.18 -29.78 -14.30
CA LEU A 260 -9.58 -29.61 -12.90
C LEU A 260 -10.76 -30.51 -12.51
N LYS A 261 -11.80 -30.62 -13.37
CA LYS A 261 -12.91 -31.56 -13.17
C LYS A 261 -12.42 -33.02 -13.08
N SER A 262 -11.50 -33.40 -13.98
CA SER A 262 -10.91 -34.75 -14.01
C SER A 262 -10.12 -35.03 -12.73
N ARG A 263 -9.31 -34.06 -12.26
CA ARG A 263 -8.58 -34.17 -10.99
C ARG A 263 -9.50 -34.32 -9.78
N LEU A 264 -10.60 -33.58 -9.77
CA LEU A 264 -11.60 -33.61 -8.68
C LEU A 264 -12.55 -34.78 -8.78
N LYS A 265 -12.56 -35.52 -9.90
CA LYS A 265 -13.50 -36.62 -10.21
C LYS A 265 -14.97 -36.17 -10.14
N VAL A 266 -15.26 -34.96 -10.63
CA VAL A 266 -16.61 -34.39 -10.67
C VAL A 266 -17.08 -34.18 -12.12
N LYS A 267 -18.36 -34.40 -12.38
CA LYS A 267 -18.95 -34.14 -13.70
C LYS A 267 -19.18 -32.65 -13.93
N GLU A 268 -19.61 -31.94 -12.88
CA GLU A 268 -19.93 -30.53 -12.93
C GLU A 268 -19.13 -29.77 -11.90
N LEU A 269 -18.62 -28.62 -12.29
CA LEU A 269 -17.90 -27.70 -11.45
C LEU A 269 -18.26 -26.28 -11.89
N ALA A 270 -19.06 -25.60 -11.09
CA ALA A 270 -19.47 -24.24 -11.37
C ALA A 270 -18.29 -23.26 -11.13
N THR A 271 -18.26 -22.16 -11.85
CA THR A 271 -17.33 -21.06 -11.55
C THR A 271 -17.95 -20.09 -10.55
N LEU A 272 -17.17 -19.68 -9.56
CA LEU A 272 -17.56 -18.71 -8.55
C LEU A 272 -16.58 -17.52 -8.61
N SER A 273 -17.11 -16.32 -8.81
CA SER A 273 -16.30 -15.10 -8.82
C SER A 273 -15.78 -14.80 -7.41
N HIS A 274 -14.52 -14.34 -7.31
CA HIS A 274 -13.96 -13.86 -6.05
C HIS A 274 -14.77 -12.69 -5.44
N ARG A 275 -15.35 -11.81 -6.27
CA ARG A 275 -16.17 -10.67 -5.82
C ARG A 275 -17.45 -11.12 -5.14
N ASP A 276 -18.14 -12.09 -5.74
CA ASP A 276 -19.34 -12.67 -5.12
C ASP A 276 -18.98 -13.42 -3.85
N TYR A 277 -17.85 -14.12 -3.86
CA TYR A 277 -17.41 -14.87 -2.69
C TYR A 277 -16.95 -13.98 -1.54
N LEU A 278 -16.37 -12.80 -1.80
CA LEU A 278 -16.04 -11.83 -0.78
C LEU A 278 -17.24 -11.35 0.03
N LYS A 279 -18.44 -11.30 -0.58
CA LYS A 279 -19.70 -10.93 0.09
C LYS A 279 -20.18 -11.95 1.13
N ILE A 280 -19.58 -13.15 1.16
CA ILE A 280 -19.92 -14.19 2.15
C ILE A 280 -19.21 -13.88 3.48
N PRO A 281 -19.95 -13.67 4.58
CA PRO A 281 -19.34 -13.40 5.87
C PRO A 281 -18.55 -14.61 6.40
N ALA A 282 -17.36 -14.39 6.93
CA ALA A 282 -16.53 -15.42 7.56
C ALA A 282 -17.26 -16.10 8.75
N LEU A 283 -18.13 -15.37 9.44
CA LEU A 283 -18.99 -15.89 10.50
C LEU A 283 -19.90 -17.03 10.03
N SER A 284 -20.47 -16.93 8.80
CA SER A 284 -21.36 -17.99 8.25
C SER A 284 -20.62 -19.29 7.95
N LEU A 285 -19.29 -19.25 7.87
CA LEU A 285 -18.41 -20.42 7.72
C LEU A 285 -17.80 -20.87 9.05
N GLY A 286 -18.24 -20.28 10.15
CA GLY A 286 -17.73 -20.57 11.47
C GLY A 286 -16.27 -20.18 11.69
N LEU A 287 -15.73 -19.25 10.91
CA LEU A 287 -14.34 -18.79 10.99
C LEU A 287 -14.12 -17.68 12.02
N ASP A 288 -15.14 -16.86 12.26
CA ASP A 288 -15.08 -15.78 13.24
C ASP A 288 -15.58 -16.24 14.60
N GLY A 289 -14.89 -15.81 15.66
CA GLY A 289 -15.22 -16.06 17.05
C GLY A 289 -15.70 -14.81 17.80
N LYS A 290 -15.76 -14.93 19.12
CA LYS A 290 -16.14 -13.83 20.03
C LYS A 290 -15.00 -12.87 20.29
N GLU A 291 -13.75 -13.37 20.26
CA GLU A 291 -12.55 -12.59 20.56
C GLU A 291 -12.23 -11.63 19.40
N ARG A 292 -12.31 -10.33 19.65
CA ARG A 292 -12.14 -9.29 18.64
C ARG A 292 -10.73 -8.72 18.69
N ILE A 293 -10.04 -8.75 17.55
CA ILE A 293 -8.74 -8.12 17.32
C ILE A 293 -8.94 -6.98 16.33
N ALA A 294 -8.57 -5.76 16.71
CA ALA A 294 -8.56 -4.63 15.80
C ALA A 294 -7.36 -4.71 14.85
N ILE A 295 -7.58 -4.49 13.57
CA ILE A 295 -6.53 -4.17 12.61
C ILE A 295 -6.69 -2.71 12.21
N VAL A 296 -5.77 -1.86 12.69
CA VAL A 296 -5.73 -0.43 12.39
C VAL A 296 -4.76 -0.22 11.25
N ILE A 297 -5.25 0.31 10.13
CA ILE A 297 -4.47 0.44 8.89
C ILE A 297 -4.10 1.91 8.70
N GLY A 298 -2.79 2.17 8.61
CA GLY A 298 -2.21 3.44 8.18
C GLY A 298 -1.55 3.27 6.82
N GLU A 299 -2.14 3.87 5.77
CA GLU A 299 -1.63 3.81 4.39
C GLU A 299 -1.41 5.20 3.84
N GLY A 300 -0.28 5.41 3.15
CA GLY A 300 0.09 6.67 2.50
C GLY A 300 0.98 7.59 3.34
N ALA A 301 1.20 8.80 2.84
CA ALA A 301 2.04 9.80 3.49
C ALA A 301 1.43 10.30 4.81
N ILE A 302 2.29 10.63 5.78
CA ILE A 302 1.86 11.19 7.07
C ILE A 302 1.78 12.72 6.96
N THR A 303 0.60 13.29 7.26
CA THR A 303 0.33 14.72 7.20
C THR A 303 -0.35 15.23 8.48
N ARG A 304 -0.29 16.54 8.73
CA ARG A 304 -1.01 17.13 9.87
C ARG A 304 -2.51 17.18 9.68
N GLY A 305 -2.97 17.20 8.42
CA GLY A 305 -4.38 17.47 8.09
C GLY A 305 -4.78 18.93 8.30
N GLY A 306 -5.87 19.35 7.69
CA GLY A 306 -6.51 20.65 8.00
C GLY A 306 -5.88 21.90 7.38
N GLY A 307 -4.91 21.79 6.51
CA GLY A 307 -4.35 22.92 5.77
C GLY A 307 -4.74 22.85 4.29
N GLY A 308 -5.70 23.67 3.88
CA GLY A 308 -6.23 23.71 2.51
C GLY A 308 -5.27 24.31 1.48
N ASP A 309 -4.04 23.86 1.39
CA ASP A 309 -3.06 24.29 0.38
C ASP A 309 -3.01 23.32 -0.84
N GLY A 310 -4.17 22.84 -1.24
CA GLY A 310 -4.54 22.73 -2.65
C GLY A 310 -4.09 21.52 -3.45
N PHE A 311 -3.19 20.65 -3.04
CA PHE A 311 -2.82 19.46 -3.83
C PHE A 311 -2.35 18.30 -2.96
N GLY A 312 -3.27 17.51 -2.38
CA GLY A 312 -2.89 16.20 -1.83
C GLY A 312 -3.41 15.78 -0.47
N ASP A 313 -4.27 16.53 0.19
CA ASP A 313 -4.57 16.36 1.63
C ASP A 313 -5.64 15.32 1.99
N GLU A 314 -6.28 14.65 1.04
CA GLU A 314 -7.35 13.68 1.35
C GLU A 314 -6.89 12.22 1.41
N GLU A 315 -5.73 11.88 0.83
CA GLU A 315 -5.21 10.51 0.82
C GLU A 315 -3.97 10.39 1.68
N GLY A 316 -4.00 9.55 2.72
CA GLY A 316 -2.86 9.28 3.58
C GLY A 316 -3.21 9.20 5.06
N ILE A 317 -2.19 9.22 5.90
CA ILE A 317 -2.30 9.17 7.36
C ILE A 317 -2.37 10.60 7.90
N GLN A 318 -3.56 11.16 7.97
CA GLN A 318 -3.78 12.46 8.62
C GLN A 318 -3.74 12.28 10.13
N SER A 319 -2.87 13.03 10.86
CA SER A 319 -2.64 12.81 12.30
C SER A 319 -3.91 12.93 13.14
N GLY A 320 -4.74 13.95 12.92
CA GLY A 320 -5.96 14.17 13.70
C GLY A 320 -6.94 12.99 13.62
N PRO A 321 -7.49 12.65 12.45
CA PRO A 321 -8.39 11.50 12.27
C PRO A 321 -7.78 10.17 12.72
N PHE A 322 -6.49 9.97 12.43
CA PHE A 322 -5.81 8.73 12.80
C PHE A 322 -5.68 8.57 14.32
N ILE A 323 -5.35 9.63 15.04
CA ILE A 323 -5.30 9.68 16.51
C ILE A 323 -6.68 9.41 17.11
N GLN A 324 -7.75 10.02 16.56
CA GLN A 324 -9.12 9.75 17.01
C GLN A 324 -9.50 8.27 16.85
N MET A 325 -9.11 7.66 15.73
CA MET A 325 -9.31 6.24 15.47
C MET A 325 -8.56 5.35 16.48
N LEU A 326 -7.29 5.67 16.78
CA LEU A 326 -6.50 4.97 17.80
C LEU A 326 -7.17 5.06 19.19
N ARG A 327 -7.69 6.24 19.56
CA ARG A 327 -8.43 6.45 20.81
C ARG A 327 -9.69 5.62 20.88
N LYS A 328 -10.50 5.64 19.81
CA LYS A 328 -11.71 4.81 19.71
C LYS A 328 -11.41 3.32 19.92
N VAL A 329 -10.34 2.81 19.30
CA VAL A 329 -9.91 1.43 19.45
C VAL A 329 -9.39 1.15 20.87
N ALA A 330 -8.65 2.10 21.48
CA ALA A 330 -8.14 1.98 22.83
C ALA A 330 -9.26 1.89 23.89
N ASP A 331 -10.38 2.61 23.66
CA ASP A 331 -11.50 2.71 24.61
C ASP A 331 -12.58 1.63 24.37
N ASP A 332 -12.56 0.92 23.23
CA ASP A 332 -13.50 -0.19 22.96
C ASP A 332 -13.14 -1.43 23.81
N ALA A 333 -13.89 -1.66 24.90
CA ALA A 333 -13.67 -2.79 25.80
C ALA A 333 -13.81 -4.18 25.12
N THR A 334 -14.46 -4.26 23.96
CA THR A 334 -14.63 -5.50 23.21
C THR A 334 -13.39 -5.90 22.41
N ILE A 335 -12.45 -4.99 22.20
CA ILE A 335 -11.18 -5.25 21.51
C ILE A 335 -10.14 -5.77 22.49
N ARG A 336 -9.69 -7.02 22.27
CA ARG A 336 -8.72 -7.74 23.09
C ARG A 336 -7.26 -7.43 22.75
N GLY A 337 -6.99 -7.03 21.52
CA GLY A 337 -5.65 -6.69 21.05
C GLY A 337 -5.71 -5.94 19.73
N VAL A 338 -4.59 -5.32 19.35
CA VAL A 338 -4.51 -4.45 18.19
C VAL A 338 -3.32 -4.85 17.30
N ILE A 339 -3.55 -4.93 16.02
CA ILE A 339 -2.51 -4.97 14.98
C ILE A 339 -2.49 -3.59 14.32
N LEU A 340 -1.39 -2.86 14.45
CA LEU A 340 -1.18 -1.63 13.72
C LEU A 340 -0.47 -1.97 12.40
N ARG A 341 -1.21 -1.94 11.30
CA ARG A 341 -0.73 -2.24 9.96
C ARG A 341 -0.29 -0.94 9.27
N ILE A 342 0.99 -0.86 8.86
CA ILE A 342 1.59 0.35 8.30
C ILE A 342 2.05 0.10 6.87
N ASN A 343 1.62 0.98 5.94
CA ASN A 343 2.10 1.08 4.57
C ASN A 343 2.39 2.56 4.25
N SER A 344 3.52 3.10 4.74
CA SER A 344 3.80 4.54 4.69
C SER A 344 5.26 4.86 4.39
N PRO A 345 5.53 5.82 3.47
CA PRO A 345 6.88 6.36 3.24
C PRO A 345 7.34 7.28 4.37
N GLY A 346 6.48 7.62 5.31
CA GLY A 346 6.67 8.68 6.29
C GLY A 346 5.96 9.97 5.89
N GLY A 347 6.47 11.10 6.33
CA GLY A 347 5.89 12.42 6.05
C GLY A 347 6.28 13.47 7.08
N ASP A 348 5.31 14.27 7.53
CA ASP A 348 5.51 15.35 8.48
C ASP A 348 6.05 14.85 9.84
N ALA A 349 7.09 15.52 10.33
CA ALA A 349 7.78 15.10 11.54
C ALA A 349 6.95 15.30 12.82
N ILE A 350 6.16 16.39 12.87
CA ILE A 350 5.31 16.70 14.02
C ILE A 350 4.12 15.75 14.05
N ALA A 351 3.45 15.57 12.92
CA ALA A 351 2.35 14.61 12.81
C ALA A 351 2.78 13.18 13.21
N SER A 352 3.99 12.78 12.82
CA SER A 352 4.55 11.48 13.19
C SER A 352 4.79 11.36 14.71
N ASP A 353 5.22 12.43 15.38
CA ASP A 353 5.43 12.44 16.83
C ASP A 353 4.10 12.39 17.59
N ASP A 354 3.09 13.16 17.17
CA ASP A 354 1.74 13.14 17.72
C ASP A 354 1.12 11.73 17.61
N ILE A 355 1.27 11.08 16.45
CA ILE A 355 0.78 9.71 16.24
C ILE A 355 1.53 8.73 17.14
N LEU A 356 2.86 8.79 17.21
CA LEU A 356 3.65 7.90 18.07
C LEU A 356 3.24 8.03 19.54
N HIS A 357 3.00 9.27 20.00
CA HIS A 357 2.50 9.49 21.36
C HIS A 357 1.20 8.72 21.63
N GLU A 358 0.25 8.76 20.69
CA GLU A 358 -1.03 8.06 20.84
C GLU A 358 -0.88 6.53 20.69
N VAL A 359 -0.01 6.06 19.80
CA VAL A 359 0.32 4.62 19.66
C VAL A 359 0.89 4.07 20.99
N ARG A 360 1.76 4.83 21.66
CA ARG A 360 2.30 4.48 22.97
C ARG A 360 1.22 4.46 24.07
N ARG A 361 0.23 5.36 24.00
CA ARG A 361 -0.92 5.34 24.91
C ARG A 361 -1.79 4.11 24.68
N LEU A 362 -2.06 3.77 23.41
CA LEU A 362 -2.78 2.55 23.04
C LEU A 362 -2.05 1.30 23.53
N SER A 363 -0.73 1.21 23.35
CA SER A 363 0.10 0.08 23.79
C SER A 363 0.05 -0.15 25.31
N LYS A 364 -0.07 0.93 26.11
CA LYS A 364 -0.25 0.82 27.57
C LYS A 364 -1.62 0.27 27.98
N LYS A 365 -2.66 0.46 27.12
CA LYS A 365 -4.03 0.02 27.41
C LYS A 365 -4.33 -1.38 26.86
N LYS A 366 -3.73 -1.74 25.71
CA LYS A 366 -4.05 -2.97 24.98
C LYS A 366 -2.80 -3.64 24.42
N PRO A 367 -2.77 -4.97 24.35
CA PRO A 367 -1.75 -5.68 23.59
C PRO A 367 -1.68 -5.13 22.17
N LEU A 368 -0.47 -4.80 21.68
CA LEU A 368 -0.21 -4.22 20.38
C LEU A 368 0.89 -5.01 19.66
N VAL A 369 0.73 -5.20 18.36
CA VAL A 369 1.76 -5.70 17.42
C VAL A 369 1.79 -4.77 16.22
N ILE A 370 2.97 -4.39 15.78
CA ILE A 370 3.18 -3.61 14.56
C ILE A 370 3.36 -4.58 13.38
N SER A 371 2.62 -4.37 12.30
CA SER A 371 2.74 -5.14 11.07
C SER A 371 3.07 -4.21 9.91
N MET A 372 4.23 -4.39 9.30
CA MET A 372 4.67 -3.59 8.16
C MET A 372 4.22 -4.25 6.85
N SER A 373 3.74 -3.43 5.90
CA SER A 373 3.38 -3.84 4.55
C SER A 373 4.57 -3.66 3.59
N ASP A 374 4.33 -3.16 2.37
CA ASP A 374 5.41 -2.87 1.42
C ASP A 374 6.39 -1.84 1.98
N LEU A 375 5.89 -0.87 2.72
CA LEU A 375 6.65 0.30 3.13
C LEU A 375 6.27 0.73 4.55
N ALA A 376 7.24 0.78 5.45
CA ALA A 376 7.12 1.39 6.76
C ALA A 376 8.45 2.07 7.09
N ALA A 377 8.70 3.19 6.42
CA ALA A 377 9.99 3.85 6.44
C ALA A 377 9.88 5.30 6.93
N SER A 378 10.96 5.85 7.45
CA SER A 378 11.07 7.22 7.93
C SER A 378 9.98 7.53 8.98
N GLY A 379 9.04 8.46 8.74
CA GLY A 379 7.90 8.69 9.62
C GLY A 379 7.06 7.44 9.88
N GLY A 380 6.90 6.54 8.86
CA GLY A 380 6.24 5.24 9.02
C GLY A 380 6.98 4.31 9.98
N TYR A 381 8.32 4.30 9.97
CA TYR A 381 9.13 3.61 10.96
C TYR A 381 9.06 4.30 12.33
N PHE A 382 9.06 5.63 12.35
CA PHE A 382 8.96 6.41 13.59
C PHE A 382 7.70 6.09 14.39
N ILE A 383 6.51 6.07 13.73
CA ILE A 383 5.25 5.74 14.42
C ILE A 383 5.18 4.28 14.91
N SER A 384 6.10 3.43 14.45
CA SER A 384 6.25 2.04 14.91
C SER A 384 7.03 1.90 16.21
N MET A 385 7.61 2.99 16.76
CA MET A 385 8.52 2.96 17.92
C MET A 385 7.79 3.01 19.26
N SER A 386 6.76 2.19 19.42
CA SER A 386 6.04 2.04 20.68
C SER A 386 6.73 1.11 21.68
N GLY A 387 7.73 0.35 21.25
CA GLY A 387 8.37 -0.70 22.04
C GLY A 387 7.70 -2.07 21.94
N ASP A 388 6.66 -2.17 21.10
CA ASP A 388 5.96 -3.41 20.80
C ASP A 388 6.67 -4.21 19.69
N PRO A 389 6.40 -5.52 19.56
CA PRO A 389 6.99 -6.33 18.51
C PRO A 389 6.61 -5.86 17.11
N ILE A 390 7.60 -5.84 16.21
CA ILE A 390 7.48 -5.44 14.80
C ILE A 390 7.64 -6.67 13.92
N VAL A 391 6.65 -6.89 13.06
CA VAL A 391 6.63 -7.94 12.03
C VAL A 391 6.71 -7.30 10.65
N ALA A 392 7.61 -7.80 9.81
CA ALA A 392 7.78 -7.36 8.42
C ALA A 392 8.03 -8.55 7.49
N TYR A 393 7.65 -8.43 6.21
CA TYR A 393 8.09 -9.39 5.20
C TYR A 393 9.57 -9.19 4.86
N PRO A 394 10.25 -10.22 4.32
CA PRO A 394 11.64 -10.08 3.90
C PRO A 394 11.89 -8.89 2.99
N ASN A 395 10.93 -8.58 2.10
CA ASN A 395 11.02 -7.53 1.11
C ASN A 395 10.30 -6.23 1.48
N THR A 396 9.88 -6.05 2.73
CA THR A 396 9.36 -4.79 3.26
C THR A 396 10.44 -3.71 3.28
N PHE A 397 10.17 -2.55 2.70
CA PHE A 397 11.04 -1.37 2.82
C PHE A 397 10.84 -0.71 4.17
N THR A 398 11.91 -0.54 4.96
CA THR A 398 11.83 0.04 6.31
C THR A 398 13.08 0.85 6.67
N GLY A 399 13.18 1.31 7.91
CA GLY A 399 14.28 2.17 8.34
C GLY A 399 14.15 3.59 7.80
N SER A 400 15.06 4.02 6.92
CA SER A 400 15.15 5.40 6.43
C SER A 400 15.16 6.44 7.57
N ILE A 401 15.86 6.09 8.68
CA ILE A 401 15.95 6.91 9.90
C ILE A 401 16.83 8.12 9.56
N GLY A 402 16.20 9.23 9.21
CA GLY A 402 16.83 10.45 8.75
C GLY A 402 15.78 11.52 8.47
N VAL A 403 16.22 12.75 8.28
CA VAL A 403 15.38 13.94 8.15
C VAL A 403 15.77 14.71 6.91
N ILE A 404 14.80 15.30 6.24
CA ILE A 404 14.98 16.15 5.08
C ILE A 404 14.13 17.41 5.24
N TYR A 405 14.65 18.52 4.75
CA TYR A 405 13.92 19.75 4.50
C TYR A 405 14.04 20.11 3.04
N GLY A 406 12.93 20.43 2.39
CA GLY A 406 12.89 20.88 1.01
C GLY A 406 12.19 22.22 0.88
N LYS A 407 12.74 23.09 0.02
CA LYS A 407 12.15 24.37 -0.36
C LYS A 407 12.28 24.54 -1.87
N VAL A 408 11.19 24.98 -2.50
CA VAL A 408 11.21 25.38 -3.91
C VAL A 408 11.69 26.83 -3.99
N ASN A 409 12.63 27.11 -4.89
CA ASN A 409 13.06 28.44 -5.26
C ASN A 409 12.60 28.71 -6.71
N LEU A 410 11.71 29.68 -6.86
CA LEU A 410 11.05 30.07 -8.12
C LEU A 410 11.64 31.37 -8.70
N ALA A 411 12.72 31.94 -8.11
CA ALA A 411 13.28 33.22 -8.54
C ALA A 411 13.58 33.25 -10.05
N GLY A 412 14.22 32.21 -10.59
CA GLY A 412 14.54 32.14 -12.01
C GLY A 412 13.31 31.94 -12.90
N LEU A 413 12.25 31.28 -12.41
CA LEU A 413 10.98 31.20 -13.11
C LEU A 413 10.28 32.55 -13.16
N TYR A 414 10.25 33.28 -12.06
CA TYR A 414 9.67 34.61 -11.99
C TYR A 414 10.39 35.60 -12.91
N GLU A 415 11.74 35.55 -12.95
CA GLU A 415 12.54 36.34 -13.88
C GLU A 415 12.17 36.04 -15.34
N LYS A 416 12.07 34.76 -15.72
CA LYS A 416 11.69 34.35 -17.10
C LYS A 416 10.28 34.79 -17.48
N LEU A 417 9.36 34.87 -16.52
CA LEU A 417 7.98 35.32 -16.72
C LEU A 417 7.81 36.83 -16.58
N GLY A 418 8.88 37.57 -16.23
CA GLY A 418 8.85 39.02 -16.07
C GLY A 418 8.18 39.48 -14.75
N PHE A 419 8.13 38.63 -13.72
CA PHE A 419 7.62 39.01 -12.41
C PHE A 419 8.71 39.69 -11.58
N ASN A 420 8.41 40.86 -10.99
CA ASN A 420 9.24 41.51 -9.99
C ASN A 420 8.55 41.36 -8.62
N ILE A 421 9.31 40.83 -7.65
CA ILE A 421 8.80 40.60 -6.30
C ILE A 421 9.63 41.42 -5.32
N GLU A 422 9.00 42.37 -4.64
CA GLU A 422 9.59 43.10 -3.51
C GLU A 422 9.18 42.42 -2.20
N ILE A 423 10.14 42.23 -1.30
CA ILE A 423 9.91 41.60 0.00
C ILE A 423 10.30 42.58 1.11
N LEU A 424 9.34 42.97 1.90
CA LEU A 424 9.56 43.80 3.10
C LEU A 424 9.51 42.90 4.33
N THR A 425 10.59 42.81 5.08
CA THR A 425 10.70 41.95 6.26
C THR A 425 10.85 42.72 7.56
N ARG A 426 10.41 42.13 8.64
CA ARG A 426 10.71 42.45 10.01
C ARG A 426 11.17 41.17 10.70
N GLY A 427 12.40 41.13 11.14
CA GLY A 427 13.08 39.93 11.63
C GLY A 427 14.01 39.30 10.60
N ARG A 428 15.16 38.79 11.10
CA ARG A 428 16.28 38.30 10.26
C ARG A 428 15.90 37.11 9.37
N ASN A 429 15.00 36.26 9.81
CA ASN A 429 14.63 35.03 9.14
C ASN A 429 13.16 35.05 8.66
N ALA A 430 12.55 36.24 8.55
CA ALA A 430 11.13 36.36 8.20
C ALA A 430 10.80 35.87 6.77
N ASP A 431 11.81 35.66 5.95
CA ASP A 431 11.71 35.21 4.56
C ASP A 431 12.35 33.84 4.29
N ILE A 432 12.60 33.07 5.35
CA ILE A 432 13.30 31.77 5.25
C ILE A 432 12.55 30.77 4.35
N ASP A 433 11.23 30.84 4.32
CA ASP A 433 10.33 29.95 3.59
C ASP A 433 9.83 30.52 2.25
N THR A 434 10.19 31.78 1.90
CA THR A 434 9.74 32.36 0.63
C THR A 434 10.27 31.60 -0.59
N ALA A 435 9.39 31.32 -1.56
CA ALA A 435 9.79 30.70 -2.83
C ALA A 435 10.47 31.70 -3.81
N SER A 436 10.40 33.01 -3.56
CA SER A 436 10.87 34.03 -4.51
C SER A 436 12.36 34.33 -4.44
N ARG A 437 13.10 33.72 -3.52
CA ARG A 437 14.57 33.84 -3.42
C ARG A 437 15.22 32.63 -2.77
N PRO A 438 16.53 32.40 -3.01
CA PRO A 438 17.25 31.30 -2.38
C PRO A 438 17.39 31.50 -0.85
N LEU A 439 17.66 30.40 -0.14
CA LEU A 439 17.98 30.43 1.29
C LEU A 439 19.22 31.27 1.55
N SER A 440 19.12 32.21 2.49
CA SER A 440 20.29 32.95 3.00
C SER A 440 21.21 32.01 3.80
N VAL A 441 22.47 32.37 3.95
CA VAL A 441 23.42 31.62 4.79
C VAL A 441 22.92 31.50 6.24
N ALA A 442 22.33 32.56 6.78
CA ALA A 442 21.73 32.56 8.12
C ALA A 442 20.51 31.67 8.20
N GLY A 443 19.61 31.72 7.19
CA GLY A 443 18.43 30.86 7.09
C GLY A 443 18.84 29.39 7.00
N ARG A 444 19.80 29.04 6.15
CA ARG A 444 20.34 27.68 6.01
C ARG A 444 20.89 27.14 7.33
N LYS A 445 21.66 27.96 8.06
CA LYS A 445 22.17 27.60 9.40
C LYS A 445 21.02 27.30 10.37
N LYS A 446 19.98 28.16 10.38
CA LYS A 446 18.81 27.99 11.26
C LYS A 446 18.00 26.73 10.94
N LEU A 447 17.84 26.42 9.67
CA LEU A 447 17.19 25.16 9.24
C LEU A 447 18.00 23.94 9.65
N ARG A 448 19.34 24.00 9.53
CA ARG A 448 20.22 22.90 9.95
C ARG A 448 20.09 22.60 11.44
N GLU A 449 20.02 23.62 12.30
CA GLU A 449 19.76 23.44 13.74
C GLU A 449 18.45 22.67 13.99
N GLY A 450 17.38 23.01 13.24
CA GLY A 450 16.10 22.31 13.33
C GLY A 450 16.16 20.85 12.84
N ILE A 451 16.86 20.61 11.73
CA ILE A 451 17.05 19.27 11.16
C ILE A 451 17.83 18.38 12.13
N ASP A 452 18.92 18.88 12.71
CA ASP A 452 19.76 18.15 13.65
C ASP A 452 18.99 17.81 14.92
N PHE A 453 18.13 18.71 15.41
CA PHE A 453 17.24 18.46 16.54
C PHE A 453 16.25 17.33 16.24
N VAL A 454 15.55 17.40 15.09
CA VAL A 454 14.56 16.38 14.70
C VAL A 454 15.23 15.03 14.43
N TYR A 455 16.43 15.02 13.86
CA TYR A 455 17.20 13.79 13.62
C TYR A 455 17.62 13.13 14.93
N ARG A 456 18.14 13.89 15.87
CA ARG A 456 18.48 13.39 17.21
C ARG A 456 17.26 12.80 17.92
N SER A 457 16.13 13.53 17.91
CA SER A 457 14.88 13.02 18.44
C SER A 457 14.46 11.68 17.79
N PHE A 458 14.68 11.54 16.48
CA PHE A 458 14.38 10.27 15.79
C PHE A 458 15.27 9.14 16.31
N LEU A 459 16.58 9.37 16.43
CA LEU A 459 17.53 8.38 16.98
C LEU A 459 17.13 7.95 18.39
N GLU A 460 16.79 8.90 19.25
CA GLU A 460 16.35 8.65 20.64
C GLU A 460 15.08 7.80 20.68
N ARG A 461 14.07 8.10 19.84
CA ARG A 461 12.82 7.31 19.77
C ARG A 461 13.05 5.89 19.27
N VAL A 462 13.96 5.72 18.31
CA VAL A 462 14.33 4.38 17.83
C VAL A 462 15.12 3.63 18.91
N ALA A 463 16.07 4.27 19.57
CA ALA A 463 16.85 3.69 20.65
C ALA A 463 15.93 3.20 21.80
N GLU A 464 14.98 4.04 22.20
CA GLU A 464 13.95 3.70 23.20
C GLU A 464 13.08 2.53 22.74
N GLY A 465 12.49 2.62 21.53
CA GLY A 465 11.57 1.60 21.00
C GLY A 465 12.25 0.27 20.70
N ARG A 466 13.55 0.28 20.40
CA ARG A 466 14.36 -0.93 20.14
C ARG A 466 15.18 -1.38 21.36
N ARG A 467 15.10 -0.69 22.49
CA ARG A 467 15.83 -0.96 23.74
C ARG A 467 17.34 -1.02 23.50
N ARG A 468 17.86 -0.02 22.78
CA ARG A 468 19.27 0.13 22.41
C ARG A 468 19.79 1.48 22.82
N LYS A 469 21.12 1.67 22.76
CA LYS A 469 21.74 2.99 22.87
C LYS A 469 21.69 3.72 21.55
N VAL A 470 21.71 5.05 21.58
CA VAL A 470 21.71 5.89 20.38
C VAL A 470 22.92 5.58 19.49
N GLU A 471 24.08 5.33 20.10
CA GLU A 471 25.34 5.01 19.42
C GLU A 471 25.28 3.67 18.65
N GLU A 472 24.38 2.75 19.05
CA GLU A 472 24.14 1.49 18.36
C GLU A 472 23.12 1.64 17.22
N VAL A 473 22.25 2.64 17.30
CA VAL A 473 21.22 2.94 16.28
C VAL A 473 21.80 3.78 15.15
N GLU A 474 22.66 4.75 15.45
CA GLU A 474 23.15 5.71 14.46
C GLU A 474 23.82 5.07 13.23
N PRO A 475 24.67 4.02 13.34
CA PRO A 475 25.24 3.33 12.17
C PRO A 475 24.17 2.67 11.27
N LEU A 476 23.02 2.30 11.82
CA LEU A 476 21.89 1.71 11.12
C LEU A 476 20.93 2.76 10.54
N ALA A 477 21.07 3.98 11.00
CA ALA A 477 20.25 5.14 10.63
C ALA A 477 20.80 5.85 9.37
N GLN A 478 21.22 7.08 9.47
CA GLN A 478 21.80 7.87 8.38
C GLN A 478 20.90 7.97 7.14
N GLY A 479 19.59 7.78 7.31
CA GLY A 479 18.62 7.77 6.21
C GLY A 479 18.60 6.48 5.38
N ARG A 480 19.38 5.44 5.75
CA ARG A 480 19.46 4.19 4.99
C ARG A 480 18.14 3.43 5.01
N VAL A 481 17.71 3.01 3.84
CA VAL A 481 16.60 2.07 3.67
C VAL A 481 17.12 0.65 3.81
N TRP A 482 16.41 -0.16 4.55
CA TRP A 482 16.66 -1.58 4.75
C TRP A 482 15.46 -2.39 4.24
N LEU A 483 15.71 -3.57 3.68
CA LEU A 483 14.65 -4.54 3.51
C LEU A 483 14.39 -5.31 4.82
N GLY A 484 13.18 -5.83 4.99
CA GLY A 484 12.76 -6.48 6.23
C GLY A 484 13.69 -7.60 6.69
N ALA A 485 14.25 -8.40 5.77
CA ALA A 485 15.24 -9.43 6.13
C ALA A 485 16.52 -8.83 6.71
N GLN A 486 17.02 -7.74 6.11
CA GLN A 486 18.19 -7.00 6.62
C GLN A 486 17.86 -6.33 7.96
N ALA A 487 16.68 -5.75 8.08
CA ALA A 487 16.19 -5.08 9.29
C ALA A 487 15.99 -6.08 10.46
N LYS A 488 15.62 -7.32 10.18
CA LYS A 488 15.62 -8.40 11.17
C LYS A 488 17.04 -8.72 11.63
N GLY A 489 17.99 -8.85 10.68
CA GLY A 489 19.38 -9.14 10.97
C GLY A 489 20.08 -8.08 11.83
N ASN A 490 19.75 -6.80 11.63
CA ASN A 490 20.32 -5.67 12.37
C ASN A 490 19.46 -5.23 13.57
N GLY A 491 18.32 -5.88 13.83
CA GLY A 491 17.48 -5.67 15.00
C GLY A 491 16.51 -4.48 14.92
N LEU A 492 16.30 -3.90 13.74
CA LEU A 492 15.25 -2.89 13.52
C LEU A 492 13.85 -3.50 13.40
N VAL A 493 13.75 -4.81 13.12
CA VAL A 493 12.52 -5.62 13.06
C VAL A 493 12.70 -6.84 13.96
N ASP A 494 11.61 -7.32 14.60
CA ASP A 494 11.66 -8.45 15.53
C ASP A 494 11.42 -9.78 14.84
N GLU A 495 10.47 -9.85 13.90
CA GLU A 495 10.04 -11.09 13.27
C GLU A 495 9.82 -10.92 11.77
N LEU A 496 10.18 -11.94 10.99
CA LEU A 496 9.79 -12.03 9.59
C LEU A 496 8.44 -12.74 9.46
N GLY A 497 7.59 -12.20 8.61
CA GLY A 497 6.26 -12.72 8.33
C GLY A 497 5.28 -11.62 7.99
N GLY A 498 4.03 -11.99 7.78
CA GLY A 498 2.97 -11.07 7.44
C GLY A 498 1.83 -11.05 8.45
N LEU A 499 0.62 -10.89 7.92
CA LEU A 499 -0.59 -10.76 8.74
C LEU A 499 -0.82 -12.00 9.62
N ASP A 500 -0.59 -13.21 9.11
CA ASP A 500 -0.76 -14.43 9.90
C ASP A 500 0.18 -14.47 11.11
N ARG A 501 1.44 -14.05 10.91
CA ARG A 501 2.41 -13.98 12.01
C ARG A 501 2.01 -12.90 13.02
N ALA A 502 1.56 -11.75 12.56
CA ALA A 502 1.05 -10.68 13.43
C ALA A 502 -0.17 -11.14 14.23
N ILE A 503 -1.10 -11.88 13.59
CA ILE A 503 -2.26 -12.49 14.26
C ILE A 503 -1.84 -13.50 15.32
N GLU A 504 -0.87 -14.37 15.03
CA GLU A 504 -0.35 -15.33 16.00
C GLU A 504 0.27 -14.62 17.21
N MET A 505 1.08 -13.60 16.96
CA MET A 505 1.75 -12.84 18.02
C MET A 505 0.76 -12.07 18.88
N ILE A 506 -0.24 -11.41 18.29
CA ILE A 506 -1.24 -10.66 19.04
C ILE A 506 -2.13 -11.58 19.87
N ARG A 507 -2.50 -12.76 19.36
CA ARG A 507 -3.23 -13.77 20.13
C ARG A 507 -2.47 -14.17 21.39
N LYS A 508 -1.19 -14.51 21.24
CA LYS A 508 -0.32 -14.86 22.37
C LYS A 508 -0.22 -13.71 23.37
N LYS A 509 -0.01 -12.48 22.90
CA LYS A 509 0.11 -11.29 23.75
C LYS A 509 -1.20 -10.92 24.47
N ALA A 510 -2.35 -11.17 23.83
CA ALA A 510 -3.69 -10.96 24.40
C ALA A 510 -4.21 -12.13 25.26
N GLY A 511 -3.44 -13.21 25.42
CA GLY A 511 -3.85 -14.39 26.17
C GLY A 511 -5.01 -15.17 25.56
N ILE A 512 -5.18 -15.10 24.21
CA ILE A 512 -6.22 -15.82 23.46
C ILE A 512 -5.66 -17.19 23.11
N LYS A 513 -6.36 -18.26 23.51
CA LYS A 513 -5.93 -19.64 23.26
C LYS A 513 -5.91 -19.97 21.78
N ALA A 514 -5.09 -20.95 21.38
CA ALA A 514 -4.89 -21.31 19.98
C ALA A 514 -6.16 -21.87 19.31
N ASP A 515 -7.05 -22.52 20.07
CA ASP A 515 -8.33 -23.10 19.64
C ASP A 515 -9.48 -22.08 19.61
N GLU A 516 -9.35 -20.94 20.29
CA GLU A 516 -10.36 -19.89 20.27
C GLU A 516 -10.34 -19.16 18.94
N LYS A 517 -11.51 -19.03 18.30
CA LYS A 517 -11.65 -18.28 17.05
C LYS A 517 -11.64 -16.79 17.33
N ILE A 518 -10.94 -16.03 16.48
CA ILE A 518 -10.89 -14.58 16.54
C ILE A 518 -11.73 -13.97 15.43
N ARG A 519 -12.16 -12.74 15.63
CA ARG A 519 -12.74 -11.88 14.61
C ARG A 519 -11.84 -10.67 14.40
N LEU A 520 -11.36 -10.47 13.17
CA LEU A 520 -10.65 -9.26 12.81
C LEU A 520 -11.64 -8.11 12.55
N VAL A 521 -11.42 -6.99 13.21
CA VAL A 521 -12.22 -5.77 13.02
C VAL A 521 -11.32 -4.73 12.38
N ARG A 522 -11.64 -4.34 11.15
CA ARG A 522 -10.86 -3.39 10.35
C ARG A 522 -11.15 -1.95 10.79
N TYR A 523 -10.10 -1.14 10.91
CA TYR A 523 -10.14 0.30 11.12
C TYR A 523 -9.22 1.00 10.11
N PRO A 524 -9.70 2.06 9.39
CA PRO A 524 -11.09 2.50 9.39
C PRO A 524 -12.04 1.44 8.86
N ALA A 525 -13.29 1.48 9.31
CA ALA A 525 -14.34 0.66 8.72
C ALA A 525 -14.54 1.05 7.25
N LYS A 526 -14.95 0.10 6.40
CA LYS A 526 -15.36 0.44 5.03
C LYS A 526 -16.53 1.42 5.12
N LYS A 527 -16.36 2.61 4.52
CA LYS A 527 -17.45 3.59 4.43
C LYS A 527 -18.35 3.22 3.25
N SER A 528 -19.65 3.13 3.48
CA SER A 528 -20.63 3.09 2.40
C SER A 528 -20.89 4.49 1.86
N LEU A 529 -21.27 4.60 0.58
CA LEU A 529 -21.67 5.90 0.01
C LEU A 529 -22.82 6.55 0.82
N PHE A 530 -23.71 5.73 1.40
CA PHE A 530 -24.80 6.19 2.24
C PHE A 530 -24.30 6.83 3.55
N GLU A 531 -23.29 6.26 4.20
CA GLU A 531 -22.65 6.84 5.38
C GLU A 531 -21.92 8.16 5.06
N LEU A 532 -21.35 8.28 3.87
CA LEU A 532 -20.73 9.53 3.41
C LEU A 532 -21.75 10.63 3.11
N LEU A 533 -22.93 10.25 2.60
CA LEU A 533 -23.97 11.23 2.24
C LEU A 533 -24.84 11.68 3.43
N PHE A 534 -24.96 10.86 4.47
CA PHE A 534 -25.94 11.09 5.54
C PHE A 534 -25.37 11.14 6.96
N ASN A 535 -24.10 10.81 7.17
CA ASN A 535 -23.51 10.69 8.52
C ASN A 535 -22.43 11.73 8.85
N ASP A 536 -22.04 12.60 7.92
CA ASP A 536 -21.15 13.72 8.24
C ASP A 536 -22.01 14.92 8.71
N SER A 537 -21.96 15.19 9.99
CA SER A 537 -22.58 16.34 10.66
C SER A 537 -21.94 17.71 10.32
N ASP A 538 -20.90 17.71 9.48
CA ASP A 538 -20.37 18.90 8.81
C ASP A 538 -20.77 18.78 7.33
N GLU A 539 -21.75 19.58 6.91
CA GLU A 539 -22.37 19.58 5.58
C GLU A 539 -21.34 19.48 4.43
N PRO A 540 -21.15 18.31 3.79
CA PRO A 540 -20.57 18.32 2.46
C PRO A 540 -21.67 18.79 1.51
N SER A 541 -21.60 20.04 1.09
CA SER A 541 -22.46 20.54 0.03
C SER A 541 -22.29 19.65 -1.20
N LEU A 542 -23.35 19.46 -1.99
CA LEU A 542 -23.27 18.81 -3.32
C LEU A 542 -22.15 19.42 -4.18
N GLU A 543 -21.77 20.66 -3.92
CA GLU A 543 -20.63 21.36 -4.49
C GLU A 543 -19.28 20.76 -4.03
N ALA A 544 -19.10 20.40 -2.75
CA ALA A 544 -17.89 19.78 -2.25
C ALA A 544 -17.69 18.37 -2.84
N LEU A 545 -18.77 17.61 -3.04
CA LEU A 545 -18.75 16.31 -3.73
C LEU A 545 -18.44 16.45 -5.23
N ALA A 546 -19.02 17.44 -5.90
CA ALA A 546 -18.74 17.75 -7.31
C ALA A 546 -17.32 18.27 -7.49
N GLU A 547 -16.82 19.04 -6.54
CA GLU A 547 -15.43 19.53 -6.49
C GLU A 547 -14.45 18.38 -6.25
N SER A 548 -14.72 17.48 -5.31
CA SER A 548 -13.93 16.26 -5.05
C SER A 548 -13.88 15.34 -6.28
N ALA A 549 -15.03 15.11 -6.93
CA ALA A 549 -15.10 14.34 -8.17
C ALA A 549 -14.35 15.01 -9.33
N ARG A 550 -14.43 16.34 -9.46
CA ARG A 550 -13.66 17.12 -10.44
C ARG A 550 -12.15 17.05 -10.15
N ARG A 551 -11.74 17.21 -8.89
CA ARG A 551 -10.35 17.10 -8.45
C ARG A 551 -9.80 15.71 -8.72
N SER A 552 -10.56 14.65 -8.42
CA SER A 552 -10.18 13.26 -8.73
C SER A 552 -10.02 13.03 -10.24
N ALA A 553 -10.94 13.55 -11.07
CA ALA A 553 -10.84 13.43 -12.52
C ALA A 553 -9.64 14.21 -13.11
N VAL A 554 -9.36 15.42 -12.58
CA VAL A 554 -8.18 16.21 -12.95
C VAL A 554 -6.89 15.50 -12.53
N ARG A 555 -6.88 14.88 -11.34
CA ARG A 555 -5.73 14.14 -10.82
C ARG A 555 -5.42 12.88 -11.65
N VAL A 556 -6.46 12.13 -12.05
CA VAL A 556 -6.31 10.98 -12.95
C VAL A 556 -5.71 11.43 -14.29
N LYS A 557 -6.24 12.52 -14.88
CA LYS A 557 -5.70 13.08 -16.12
C LYS A 557 -4.27 13.62 -15.98
N LEU A 558 -3.96 14.31 -14.89
CA LEU A 558 -2.59 14.79 -14.62
C LEU A 558 -1.65 13.62 -14.38
N GLY A 559 -2.09 12.56 -13.68
CA GLY A 559 -1.34 11.34 -13.50
C GLY A 559 -1.08 10.58 -14.82
N GLU A 560 -2.05 10.56 -15.72
CA GLU A 560 -1.88 10.01 -17.07
C GLU A 560 -0.92 10.84 -17.92
N LEU A 561 -1.06 12.18 -17.88
CA LEU A 561 -0.15 13.08 -18.58
C LEU A 561 1.28 12.98 -18.03
N ALA A 562 1.43 12.91 -16.72
CA ALA A 562 2.71 12.74 -16.05
C ALA A 562 3.39 11.43 -16.51
N ARG A 563 2.65 10.32 -16.56
CA ARG A 563 3.16 9.03 -17.07
C ARG A 563 3.55 9.11 -18.54
N GLN A 564 2.78 9.83 -19.38
CA GLN A 564 3.10 10.02 -20.81
C GLN A 564 4.39 10.79 -21.04
N VAL A 565 4.77 11.68 -20.10
CA VAL A 565 6.04 12.43 -20.15
C VAL A 565 7.14 11.81 -19.29
N GLY A 566 6.92 10.58 -18.78
CA GLY A 566 7.91 9.86 -17.97
C GLY A 566 8.05 10.39 -16.54
N LEU A 567 7.05 11.12 -16.02
CA LEU A 567 6.99 11.56 -14.63
C LEU A 567 6.23 10.51 -13.80
N ASP A 568 6.81 10.12 -12.65
CA ASP A 568 6.11 9.29 -11.68
C ASP A 568 5.07 10.13 -10.92
N PRO A 569 3.75 9.84 -11.08
CA PRO A 569 2.71 10.57 -10.38
C PRO A 569 2.82 10.51 -8.84
N ALA A 570 3.45 9.49 -8.29
CA ALA A 570 3.67 9.33 -6.86
C ALA A 570 4.71 10.31 -6.30
N GLN A 571 5.58 10.86 -7.16
CA GLN A 571 6.58 11.86 -6.77
C GLN A 571 6.08 13.30 -6.88
N ILE A 572 4.99 13.54 -7.62
CA ILE A 572 4.41 14.89 -7.77
C ILE A 572 3.95 15.49 -6.44
N PRO A 573 3.36 14.74 -5.49
CA PRO A 573 2.96 15.27 -4.18
C PRO A 573 4.12 15.75 -3.30
N LEU A 574 5.37 15.37 -3.58
CA LEU A 574 6.55 15.81 -2.82
C LEU A 574 6.99 17.23 -3.17
N LEU A 575 6.56 17.77 -4.32
CA LEU A 575 6.92 19.11 -4.80
C LEU A 575 6.38 20.28 -3.93
N PRO A 576 5.13 20.24 -3.41
CA PRO A 576 4.59 21.33 -2.59
C PRO A 576 4.88 21.18 -1.08
N MET A 577 5.51 20.12 -0.61
CA MET A 577 5.78 19.92 0.81
C MET A 577 6.87 20.87 1.32
N GLN A 578 6.46 21.94 2.00
CA GLN A 578 7.35 22.81 2.77
C GLN A 578 7.43 22.31 4.22
N GLY A 579 8.63 22.24 4.77
CA GLY A 579 8.84 21.88 6.16
C GLY A 579 9.87 20.78 6.40
N ILE A 580 10.02 20.41 7.66
CA ILE A 580 10.93 19.34 8.07
C ILE A 580 10.21 18.00 7.95
N LEU A 581 10.71 17.15 7.08
CA LEU A 581 10.03 15.91 6.70
C LEU A 581 10.84 14.67 7.11
N ARG A 582 10.11 13.65 7.51
CA ARG A 582 10.56 12.26 7.64
C ARG A 582 9.97 11.46 6.50
N VAL A 583 10.56 11.55 5.31
CA VAL A 583 10.10 10.87 4.09
C VAL A 583 11.14 9.85 3.65
N ALA A 584 10.69 8.69 3.19
CA ALA A 584 11.55 7.69 2.58
C ALA A 584 12.06 8.17 1.21
N PRO A 585 13.27 7.76 0.80
CA PRO A 585 13.73 8.00 -0.55
C PRO A 585 12.92 7.15 -1.55
N TYR A 586 12.63 7.71 -2.69
CA TYR A 586 12.03 7.13 -3.90
C TYR A 586 10.87 6.14 -3.70
N THR A 587 9.94 6.17 -4.63
CA THR A 587 9.18 4.99 -5.01
C THR A 587 10.14 4.13 -5.84
N ILE A 588 10.77 3.12 -5.25
CA ILE A 588 11.63 2.19 -5.98
C ILE A 588 10.68 1.19 -6.65
N GLU A 589 10.43 1.38 -7.93
CA GLU A 589 9.77 0.37 -8.74
C GLU A 589 10.82 -0.62 -9.24
N VAL A 590 10.76 -1.84 -8.76
CA VAL A 590 11.53 -2.97 -9.29
C VAL A 590 10.61 -3.69 -10.27
N HIS A 591 10.88 -3.50 -11.55
CA HIS A 591 10.16 -4.12 -12.65
C HIS A 591 10.68 -5.50 -12.96
#